data_7dc0e19ba8045b0ba044c54ee5c4c2f2
#
_entry.id   7dc0e19ba8045b0ba044c54ee5c4c2f2
#
_cell.length_a   1.000
_cell.length_b   1.000
_cell.length_c   1.000
_cell.angle_alpha   90.00
_cell.angle_beta   90.00
_cell.angle_gamma   90.00
#
_symmetry.space_group_name_H-M   'P 1'
#
loop_
_entity.id
_entity.type
_entity.pdbx_description
1 polymer ?
#
loop_
_entity_poly.entity_id
_entity_poly.type
_entity_poly.pdbx_seq_one_letter_code
_entity_poly.pdbx_strand_id
1 'polypeptide(L)'
;THWQTDQIVWWKGVAINRQSKEFQDLISRAYKAMFEQNERFRIALMSTRGMKLYHSQGEQNPYKTILTESEFCSVLTEMRDSYDINDKTPQHKKRLYFDMDGVLVDFESALAKQDEQTLKEYEGRFDEIPGLFGQMSPMNGAIDAVHRLNEHYDCYILSTAPWNNPSAWSDKVLWVTKYLDDVFHKRMVITHCKNLCKGDILIDDRGKNGASEFEGEWIQFGSEKFPDWKAVLDYLLPKDL
;
A
#
# COMPACT_ATOMS: atom_id res chain seq x y z
N THR A 1 23.35 -31.33 5.05
CA THR A 1 24.33 -30.50 4.32
C THR A 1 25.44 -30.10 5.29
N HIS A 2 26.66 -30.59 5.04
CA HIS A 2 27.81 -30.29 5.87
C HIS A 2 28.54 -29.05 5.36
N TRP A 3 27.82 -27.92 5.22
CA TRP A 3 28.35 -26.68 4.70
C TRP A 3 29.63 -26.22 5.43
N GLN A 4 29.77 -26.56 6.72
CA GLN A 4 30.98 -26.26 7.50
C GLN A 4 32.21 -27.04 7.00
N THR A 5 32.02 -28.23 6.42
CA THR A 5 33.12 -29.01 5.85
C THR A 5 33.47 -28.52 4.46
N ASP A 6 32.47 -28.32 3.63
CA ASP A 6 32.63 -28.01 2.21
C ASP A 6 32.75 -26.50 1.96
N GLN A 7 32.35 -25.69 2.95
CA GLN A 7 32.23 -24.21 2.84
C GLN A 7 31.31 -23.78 1.69
N ILE A 8 30.35 -24.66 1.30
CA ILE A 8 29.39 -24.38 0.26
C ILE A 8 28.02 -24.18 0.88
N VAL A 9 27.40 -23.04 0.57
CA VAL A 9 26.01 -22.71 0.85
C VAL A 9 25.22 -22.68 -0.45
N TRP A 10 23.93 -22.96 -0.37
CA TRP A 10 23.07 -23.01 -1.54
C TRP A 10 22.01 -21.92 -1.47
N TRP A 11 21.92 -21.15 -2.52
CA TRP A 11 20.90 -20.12 -2.68
C TRP A 11 20.18 -20.27 -4.02
N LYS A 12 18.86 -20.50 -4.00
CA LYS A 12 18.03 -20.72 -5.20
C LYS A 12 18.63 -21.76 -6.18
N GLY A 13 19.20 -22.84 -5.64
CA GLY A 13 19.81 -23.90 -6.45
C GLY A 13 21.24 -23.62 -6.93
N VAL A 14 21.82 -22.48 -6.59
CA VAL A 14 23.21 -22.12 -6.93
C VAL A 14 24.12 -22.38 -5.73
N ALA A 15 25.23 -23.08 -5.98
CA ALA A 15 26.28 -23.32 -4.97
C ALA A 15 27.18 -22.09 -4.86
N ILE A 16 27.36 -21.56 -3.66
CA ILE A 16 28.16 -20.37 -3.38
C ILE A 16 29.17 -20.72 -2.28
N ASN A 17 30.45 -20.42 -2.49
CA ASN A 17 31.44 -20.59 -1.43
C ASN A 17 31.23 -19.54 -0.34
N ARG A 18 31.13 -19.99 0.92
CA ARG A 18 30.90 -19.13 2.09
C ARG A 18 31.98 -18.05 2.24
N GLN A 19 33.22 -18.32 1.81
CA GLN A 19 34.37 -17.41 1.90
C GLN A 19 34.48 -16.48 0.67
N SER A 20 33.59 -16.58 -0.30
CA SER A 20 33.67 -15.82 -1.54
C SER A 20 33.06 -14.41 -1.39
N LYS A 21 33.52 -13.50 -2.26
CA LYS A 21 32.90 -12.18 -2.40
C LYS A 21 31.43 -12.27 -2.81
N GLU A 22 31.08 -13.26 -3.64
CA GLU A 22 29.70 -13.50 -4.07
C GLU A 22 28.77 -13.78 -2.89
N PHE A 23 29.26 -14.53 -1.89
CA PHE A 23 28.51 -14.74 -0.65
C PHE A 23 28.34 -13.44 0.13
N GLN A 24 29.40 -12.64 0.29
CA GLN A 24 29.32 -11.34 1.01
C GLN A 24 28.36 -10.38 0.31
N ASP A 25 28.38 -10.34 -1.03
CA ASP A 25 27.46 -9.52 -1.82
C ASP A 25 26.01 -10.00 -1.66
N LEU A 26 25.78 -11.32 -1.57
CA LEU A 26 24.45 -11.89 -1.29
C LEU A 26 23.94 -11.45 0.08
N ILE A 27 24.76 -11.56 1.11
CA ILE A 27 24.43 -11.14 2.48
C ILE A 27 24.11 -9.65 2.55
N SER A 28 24.95 -8.81 1.95
CA SER A 28 24.73 -7.36 1.91
C SER A 28 23.41 -7.01 1.24
N ARG A 29 23.07 -7.64 0.11
CA ARG A 29 21.76 -7.47 -0.55
C ARG A 29 20.59 -7.93 0.29
N ALA A 30 20.74 -9.06 1.00
CA ALA A 30 19.68 -9.58 1.86
C ALA A 30 19.37 -8.63 3.03
N TYR A 31 20.40 -8.11 3.69
CA TYR A 31 20.23 -7.14 4.78
C TYR A 31 19.70 -5.79 4.26
N LYS A 32 20.14 -5.35 3.07
CA LYS A 32 19.59 -4.15 2.44
C LYS A 32 18.10 -4.30 2.16
N ALA A 33 17.69 -5.41 1.57
CA ALA A 33 16.27 -5.71 1.34
C ALA A 33 15.47 -5.75 2.65
N MET A 34 16.01 -6.37 3.72
CA MET A 34 15.39 -6.38 5.03
C MET A 34 15.25 -4.97 5.62
N PHE A 35 16.26 -4.13 5.47
CA PHE A 35 16.25 -2.74 5.93
C PHE A 35 15.19 -1.90 5.18
N GLU A 36 15.07 -2.09 3.88
CA GLU A 36 14.10 -1.40 3.04
C GLU A 36 12.66 -1.85 3.33
N GLN A 37 12.42 -3.14 3.52
CA GLN A 37 11.10 -3.76 3.62
C GLN A 37 10.57 -3.87 5.06
N ASN A 38 11.43 -3.80 6.09
CA ASN A 38 11.05 -3.98 7.48
C ASN A 38 11.29 -2.71 8.29
N GLU A 39 10.23 -1.95 8.50
CA GLU A 39 10.28 -0.69 9.25
C GLU A 39 10.77 -0.87 10.68
N ARG A 40 10.33 -1.92 11.38
CA ARG A 40 10.75 -2.19 12.76
C ARG A 40 12.25 -2.45 12.85
N PHE A 41 12.78 -3.24 11.91
CA PHE A 41 14.23 -3.48 11.83
C PHE A 41 14.98 -2.19 11.52
N ARG A 42 14.50 -1.37 10.59
CA ARG A 42 15.10 -0.09 10.24
C ARG A 42 15.12 0.86 11.43
N ILE A 43 13.99 1.06 12.11
CA ILE A 43 13.91 1.92 13.31
C ILE A 43 14.87 1.43 14.40
N ALA A 44 14.88 0.13 14.70
CA ALA A 44 15.75 -0.45 15.70
C ALA A 44 17.24 -0.24 15.36
N LEU A 45 17.63 -0.47 14.10
CA LEU A 45 19.02 -0.26 13.67
C LEU A 45 19.41 1.22 13.72
N MET A 46 18.54 2.12 13.27
CA MET A 46 18.79 3.56 13.27
C MET A 46 18.86 4.15 14.70
N SER A 47 18.11 3.60 15.65
CA SER A 47 18.21 4.02 17.07
C SER A 47 19.57 3.74 17.72
N THR A 48 20.39 2.87 17.11
CA THR A 48 21.75 2.57 17.54
C THR A 48 22.81 3.47 16.93
N ARG A 49 22.44 4.55 16.23
CA ARG A 49 23.39 5.45 15.59
C ARG A 49 24.36 6.04 16.59
N GLY A 50 25.66 6.01 16.27
CA GLY A 50 26.73 6.41 17.18
C GLY A 50 27.14 5.36 18.22
N MET A 51 26.42 4.23 18.31
CA MET A 51 26.76 3.14 19.23
C MET A 51 27.59 2.07 18.50
N LYS A 52 28.45 1.37 19.26
CA LYS A 52 29.14 0.18 18.78
C LYS A 52 28.18 -1.02 18.86
N LEU A 53 28.02 -1.74 17.76
CA LEU A 53 27.21 -2.95 17.72
C LEU A 53 28.02 -4.16 18.20
N TYR A 54 27.37 -5.03 18.95
CA TYR A 54 27.91 -6.30 19.46
C TYR A 54 26.92 -7.42 19.23
N HIS A 55 27.43 -8.62 19.00
CA HIS A 55 26.66 -9.85 18.98
C HIS A 55 27.18 -10.81 20.03
N SER A 56 26.67 -10.73 21.27
CA SER A 56 27.19 -11.41 22.47
C SER A 56 27.27 -12.94 22.39
N GLN A 57 26.60 -13.56 21.43
CA GLN A 57 26.62 -15.01 21.18
C GLN A 57 27.23 -15.34 19.80
N GLY A 58 27.94 -14.37 19.21
CA GLY A 58 28.56 -14.53 17.90
C GLY A 58 29.78 -15.45 17.93
N GLU A 59 29.91 -16.27 16.90
CA GLU A 59 31.10 -17.08 16.63
C GLU A 59 32.04 -16.29 15.72
N GLN A 60 33.34 -16.29 16.02
CA GLN A 60 34.36 -15.57 15.24
C GLN A 60 35.00 -16.46 14.15
N ASN A 61 34.82 -17.76 14.24
CA ASN A 61 35.39 -18.68 13.26
C ASN A 61 34.50 -18.81 12.04
N PRO A 62 34.90 -18.32 10.84
CA PRO A 62 34.08 -18.33 9.64
C PRO A 62 33.80 -19.75 9.11
N TYR A 63 34.53 -20.75 9.57
CA TYR A 63 34.27 -22.17 9.23
C TYR A 63 33.15 -22.79 10.08
N LYS A 64 32.74 -22.12 11.16
CA LYS A 64 31.73 -22.65 12.08
C LYS A 64 30.41 -21.92 12.03
N THR A 65 30.38 -20.71 11.48
CA THR A 65 29.18 -19.89 11.38
C THR A 65 28.94 -19.33 9.99
N ILE A 66 27.67 -19.14 9.63
CA ILE A 66 27.28 -18.51 8.36
C ILE A 66 27.71 -17.04 8.31
N LEU A 67 27.67 -16.34 9.44
CA LEU A 67 28.27 -15.02 9.60
C LEU A 67 29.02 -14.98 10.92
N THR A 68 30.26 -14.51 10.91
CA THR A 68 30.95 -14.19 12.14
C THR A 68 30.34 -12.96 12.81
N GLU A 69 30.57 -12.78 14.10
CA GLU A 69 30.17 -11.57 14.82
C GLU A 69 30.68 -10.31 14.10
N SER A 70 31.92 -10.33 13.68
CA SER A 70 32.55 -9.21 12.98
C SER A 70 31.82 -8.90 11.67
N GLU A 71 31.57 -9.90 10.81
CA GLU A 71 30.86 -9.72 9.54
C GLU A 71 29.44 -9.20 9.78
N PHE A 72 28.71 -9.77 10.72
CA PHE A 72 27.35 -9.35 11.07
C PHE A 72 27.31 -7.89 11.53
N CYS A 73 28.17 -7.52 12.49
CA CYS A 73 28.22 -6.17 13.01
C CYS A 73 28.71 -5.16 11.97
N SER A 74 29.67 -5.53 11.10
CA SER A 74 30.12 -4.66 10.00
C SER A 74 29.02 -4.33 9.02
N VAL A 75 28.32 -5.36 8.50
CA VAL A 75 27.20 -5.16 7.54
C VAL A 75 26.14 -4.22 8.12
N LEU A 76 25.77 -4.41 9.39
CA LEU A 76 24.77 -3.54 10.03
C LEU A 76 25.29 -2.13 10.27
N THR A 77 26.56 -2.00 10.68
CA THR A 77 27.19 -0.70 10.93
C THR A 77 27.31 0.11 9.64
N GLU A 78 27.83 -0.52 8.58
CA GLU A 78 27.97 0.12 7.26
C GLU A 78 26.60 0.56 6.72
N MET A 79 25.59 -0.30 6.82
CA MET A 79 24.23 0.02 6.40
C MET A 79 23.65 1.21 7.18
N ARG A 80 23.79 1.22 8.50
CA ARG A 80 23.32 2.30 9.37
C ARG A 80 24.04 3.61 9.10
N ASP A 81 25.37 3.57 8.96
CA ASP A 81 26.21 4.76 8.86
C ASP A 81 26.24 5.34 7.43
N SER A 82 26.07 4.49 6.41
CA SER A 82 25.89 4.93 5.03
C SER A 82 24.49 5.46 4.73
N TYR A 83 23.51 5.19 5.60
CA TYR A 83 22.15 5.68 5.41
C TYR A 83 22.08 7.17 5.74
N ASP A 84 22.04 8.00 4.70
CA ASP A 84 21.77 9.43 4.86
C ASP A 84 20.30 9.63 5.20
N ILE A 85 20.04 10.23 6.39
CA ILE A 85 18.67 10.60 6.80
C ILE A 85 18.07 11.63 5.82
N ASN A 86 18.91 12.37 5.11
CA ASN A 86 18.50 13.35 4.11
C ASN A 86 18.44 12.77 2.69
N ASP A 87 19.08 11.62 2.44
CA ASP A 87 18.98 10.89 1.18
C ASP A 87 17.98 9.74 1.38
N LYS A 88 16.73 10.07 1.14
CA LYS A 88 15.59 9.15 0.98
C LYS A 88 15.61 7.97 1.98
N THR A 89 15.06 8.19 3.17
CA THR A 89 14.09 7.19 3.65
C THR A 89 13.39 6.67 2.41
N PRO A 90 13.20 5.34 2.19
CA PRO A 90 12.16 4.93 1.26
C PRO A 90 10.96 5.77 1.68
N GLN A 91 10.60 6.76 0.86
CA GLN A 91 9.54 7.67 1.26
C GLN A 91 8.40 6.74 1.54
N HIS A 92 8.01 6.62 2.80
CA HIS A 92 6.81 5.91 3.15
C HIS A 92 5.76 6.59 2.29
N LYS A 93 5.38 5.91 1.19
CA LYS A 93 4.42 6.51 0.27
C LYS A 93 3.27 6.98 1.13
N LYS A 94 2.91 8.25 1.01
CA LYS A 94 1.75 8.77 1.72
C LYS A 94 0.57 7.87 1.44
N ARG A 95 -0.20 7.54 2.49
CA ARG A 95 -1.39 6.72 2.35
C ARG A 95 -2.51 7.53 1.75
N LEU A 96 -3.01 7.05 0.61
CA LEU A 96 -4.07 7.65 -0.16
C LEU A 96 -5.29 6.73 -0.16
N TYR A 97 -6.38 7.22 0.37
CA TYR A 97 -7.66 6.55 0.35
C TYR A 97 -8.56 7.07 -0.78
N PHE A 98 -9.28 6.14 -1.40
CA PHE A 98 -10.30 6.41 -2.41
C PHE A 98 -11.65 5.96 -1.89
N ASP A 99 -12.67 6.84 -1.90
CA ASP A 99 -14.05 6.37 -1.85
C ASP A 99 -14.43 5.69 -3.18
N MET A 100 -15.53 4.97 -3.18
CA MET A 100 -16.01 4.32 -4.40
C MET A 100 -17.12 5.14 -5.06
N ASP A 101 -18.24 5.35 -4.37
CA ASP A 101 -19.44 5.94 -4.95
C ASP A 101 -19.21 7.41 -5.30
N GLY A 102 -19.45 7.79 -6.56
CA GLY A 102 -19.22 9.15 -7.05
C GLY A 102 -17.72 9.53 -7.23
N VAL A 103 -16.78 8.62 -6.94
CA VAL A 103 -15.34 8.80 -7.11
C VAL A 103 -14.77 7.79 -8.10
N LEU A 104 -14.81 6.50 -7.78
CA LEU A 104 -14.34 5.43 -8.65
C LEU A 104 -15.45 4.86 -9.52
N VAL A 105 -16.69 4.87 -9.04
CA VAL A 105 -17.84 4.25 -9.68
C VAL A 105 -18.94 5.27 -9.93
N ASP A 106 -19.59 5.13 -11.08
CA ASP A 106 -20.73 5.91 -11.52
C ASP A 106 -22.04 5.22 -11.11
N PHE A 107 -22.68 5.76 -10.08
CA PHE A 107 -23.94 5.26 -9.53
C PHE A 107 -25.07 5.30 -10.55
N GLU A 108 -25.19 6.38 -11.30
CA GLU A 108 -26.24 6.57 -12.33
C GLU A 108 -26.13 5.52 -13.44
N SER A 109 -24.92 5.08 -13.76
CA SER A 109 -24.69 4.01 -14.76
C SER A 109 -25.33 2.67 -14.38
N ALA A 110 -25.50 2.40 -13.08
CA ALA A 110 -26.17 1.21 -12.60
C ALA A 110 -27.69 1.40 -12.54
N LEU A 111 -28.17 2.59 -12.17
CA LEU A 111 -29.60 2.92 -12.21
C LEU A 111 -30.17 2.82 -13.63
N ALA A 112 -29.43 3.30 -14.62
CA ALA A 112 -29.83 3.22 -16.04
C ALA A 112 -30.01 1.78 -16.55
N LYS A 113 -29.56 0.77 -15.83
CA LYS A 113 -29.70 -0.66 -16.16
C LYS A 113 -30.90 -1.32 -15.47
N GLN A 114 -31.59 -0.60 -14.57
CA GLN A 114 -32.73 -1.14 -13.83
C GLN A 114 -34.02 -0.97 -14.65
N ASP A 115 -34.95 -1.88 -14.46
CA ASP A 115 -36.29 -1.78 -15.06
C ASP A 115 -37.18 -0.78 -14.29
N GLU A 116 -38.21 -0.28 -14.93
CA GLU A 116 -39.13 0.73 -14.38
C GLU A 116 -39.81 0.24 -13.07
N GLN A 117 -40.10 -1.04 -12.95
CA GLN A 117 -40.77 -1.63 -11.79
C GLN A 117 -39.81 -1.57 -10.58
N THR A 118 -38.56 -1.96 -10.75
CA THR A 118 -37.53 -1.88 -9.73
C THR A 118 -37.30 -0.43 -9.31
N LEU A 119 -37.16 0.50 -10.25
CA LEU A 119 -36.96 1.91 -9.92
C LEU A 119 -38.15 2.49 -9.14
N LYS A 120 -39.37 2.10 -9.46
CA LYS A 120 -40.56 2.53 -8.74
C LYS A 120 -40.64 1.93 -7.33
N GLU A 121 -40.27 0.66 -7.17
CA GLU A 121 -40.27 -0.03 -5.88
C GLU A 121 -39.26 0.61 -4.88
N TYR A 122 -38.08 1.01 -5.40
CA TYR A 122 -37.02 1.58 -4.62
C TYR A 122 -36.91 3.12 -4.72
N GLU A 123 -37.99 3.80 -5.13
CA GLU A 123 -37.99 5.26 -5.22
C GLU A 123 -37.59 5.91 -3.90
N GLY A 124 -36.61 6.81 -3.96
CA GLY A 124 -36.04 7.50 -2.79
C GLY A 124 -35.05 6.68 -1.95
N ARG A 125 -34.79 5.41 -2.33
CA ARG A 125 -33.85 4.50 -1.65
C ARG A 125 -33.14 3.57 -2.62
N PHE A 126 -32.65 4.12 -3.73
CA PHE A 126 -32.01 3.34 -4.80
C PHE A 126 -30.74 2.60 -4.37
N ASP A 127 -30.08 3.07 -3.34
CA ASP A 127 -28.93 2.41 -2.73
C ASP A 127 -29.30 1.10 -2.00
N GLU A 128 -30.59 0.81 -1.81
CA GLU A 128 -31.08 -0.45 -1.25
C GLU A 128 -31.37 -1.51 -2.32
N ILE A 129 -31.26 -1.20 -3.62
CA ILE A 129 -31.48 -2.17 -4.70
C ILE A 129 -30.40 -3.27 -4.63
N PRO A 130 -30.81 -4.55 -4.44
CA PRO A 130 -29.86 -5.66 -4.37
C PRO A 130 -29.06 -5.82 -5.67
N GLY A 131 -27.73 -6.01 -5.56
CA GLY A 131 -26.85 -6.23 -6.70
C GLY A 131 -26.52 -4.97 -7.51
N LEU A 132 -27.04 -3.79 -7.14
CA LEU A 132 -26.82 -2.54 -7.86
C LEU A 132 -25.35 -2.17 -7.94
N PHE A 133 -24.64 -2.28 -6.79
CA PHE A 133 -23.25 -1.84 -6.65
C PHE A 133 -22.28 -2.66 -7.51
N GLY A 134 -22.60 -3.90 -7.85
CA GLY A 134 -21.82 -4.73 -8.78
C GLY A 134 -21.97 -4.34 -10.26
N GLN A 135 -23.00 -3.54 -10.59
CA GLN A 135 -23.33 -3.15 -11.96
C GLN A 135 -22.82 -1.79 -12.38
N MET A 136 -22.22 -1.03 -11.45
CA MET A 136 -21.68 0.31 -11.70
C MET A 136 -20.53 0.27 -12.70
N SER A 137 -20.52 1.21 -13.63
CA SER A 137 -19.39 1.44 -14.51
C SER A 137 -18.32 2.25 -13.78
N PRO A 138 -17.02 2.10 -14.12
CA PRO A 138 -16.01 3.02 -13.65
C PRO A 138 -16.31 4.47 -14.04
N MET A 139 -16.03 5.42 -13.15
CA MET A 139 -16.01 6.84 -13.51
C MET A 139 -14.96 7.08 -14.59
N ASN A 140 -15.25 8.04 -15.46
CA ASN A 140 -14.31 8.39 -16.54
C ASN A 140 -12.94 8.79 -15.99
N GLY A 141 -11.89 8.09 -16.45
CA GLY A 141 -10.50 8.31 -16.02
C GLY A 141 -10.12 7.71 -14.67
N ALA A 142 -11.05 7.12 -13.90
CA ALA A 142 -10.77 6.60 -12.56
C ALA A 142 -9.72 5.49 -12.54
N ILE A 143 -9.82 4.54 -13.46
CA ILE A 143 -8.90 3.39 -13.51
C ILE A 143 -7.47 3.85 -13.81
N ASP A 144 -7.28 4.69 -14.82
CA ASP A 144 -5.97 5.27 -15.16
C ASP A 144 -5.40 6.10 -13.99
N ALA A 145 -6.24 6.92 -13.36
CA ALA A 145 -5.84 7.74 -12.23
C ALA A 145 -5.34 6.89 -11.05
N VAL A 146 -6.03 5.80 -10.72
CA VAL A 146 -5.62 4.87 -9.65
C VAL A 146 -4.25 4.26 -9.95
N HIS A 147 -4.02 3.76 -11.16
CA HIS A 147 -2.72 3.17 -11.53
C HIS A 147 -1.59 4.19 -11.43
N ARG A 148 -1.77 5.40 -11.95
CA ARG A 148 -0.78 6.47 -11.88
C ARG A 148 -0.50 6.91 -10.44
N LEU A 149 -1.53 7.05 -9.62
CA LEU A 149 -1.36 7.41 -8.20
C LEU A 149 -0.69 6.30 -7.40
N ASN A 150 -0.94 5.03 -7.72
CA ASN A 150 -0.32 3.88 -7.05
C ASN A 150 1.21 3.81 -7.26
N GLU A 151 1.74 4.44 -8.31
CA GLU A 151 3.19 4.58 -8.49
C GLU A 151 3.82 5.47 -7.40
N HIS A 152 3.07 6.43 -6.86
CA HIS A 152 3.56 7.47 -5.93
C HIS A 152 3.02 7.33 -4.50
N TYR A 153 1.86 6.69 -4.31
CA TYR A 153 1.14 6.59 -3.04
C TYR A 153 0.94 5.14 -2.60
N ASP A 154 0.72 4.93 -1.30
CA ASP A 154 0.26 3.66 -0.72
C ASP A 154 -1.27 3.66 -0.74
N CYS A 155 -1.85 3.14 -1.83
CA CYS A 155 -3.25 3.27 -2.19
C CYS A 155 -4.14 2.23 -1.51
N TYR A 156 -5.30 2.69 -0.99
CA TYR A 156 -6.35 1.87 -0.38
C TYR A 156 -7.73 2.38 -0.76
N ILE A 157 -8.73 1.52 -0.72
CA ILE A 157 -10.13 1.93 -0.73
C ILE A 157 -10.61 2.19 0.70
N LEU A 158 -11.35 3.29 0.89
CA LEU A 158 -12.05 3.62 2.11
C LEU A 158 -13.49 4.05 1.75
N SER A 159 -14.40 3.10 1.77
CA SER A 159 -15.78 3.30 1.30
C SER A 159 -16.81 2.93 2.36
N THR A 160 -18.05 3.32 2.12
CA THR A 160 -19.21 2.95 2.93
C THR A 160 -20.16 2.09 2.10
N ALA A 161 -20.72 1.04 2.68
CA ALA A 161 -21.81 0.29 2.08
C ALA A 161 -23.12 0.64 2.79
N PRO A 162 -24.24 0.85 2.06
CA PRO A 162 -25.54 1.11 2.67
C PRO A 162 -25.92 0.02 3.66
N TRP A 163 -26.40 0.44 4.84
CA TRP A 163 -26.69 -0.49 5.93
C TRP A 163 -27.81 -1.48 5.57
N ASN A 164 -28.83 -0.98 4.87
CA ASN A 164 -30.01 -1.77 4.49
C ASN A 164 -29.80 -2.60 3.21
N ASN A 165 -28.62 -2.54 2.60
CA ASN A 165 -28.29 -3.34 1.41
C ASN A 165 -27.09 -4.27 1.67
N PRO A 166 -27.32 -5.47 2.21
CA PRO A 166 -26.23 -6.42 2.49
C PRO A 166 -25.43 -6.81 1.24
N SER A 167 -26.03 -6.80 0.04
CA SER A 167 -25.32 -7.13 -1.20
C SER A 167 -24.25 -6.11 -1.54
N ALA A 168 -24.46 -4.83 -1.19
CA ALA A 168 -23.49 -3.76 -1.47
C ALA A 168 -22.09 -4.03 -0.92
N TRP A 169 -21.97 -4.76 0.19
CA TRP A 169 -20.70 -5.12 0.79
C TRP A 169 -19.89 -6.08 -0.08
N SER A 170 -20.55 -7.13 -0.58
CA SER A 170 -19.92 -8.10 -1.50
C SER A 170 -19.76 -7.52 -2.90
N ASP A 171 -20.72 -6.75 -3.38
CA ASP A 171 -20.69 -6.13 -4.70
C ASP A 171 -19.48 -5.20 -4.87
N LYS A 172 -19.18 -4.39 -3.85
CA LYS A 172 -18.00 -3.51 -3.85
C LYS A 172 -16.70 -4.31 -3.97
N VAL A 173 -16.57 -5.42 -3.25
CA VAL A 173 -15.41 -6.31 -3.35
C VAL A 173 -15.31 -6.94 -4.75
N LEU A 174 -16.42 -7.42 -5.28
CA LEU A 174 -16.48 -8.02 -6.64
C LEU A 174 -16.14 -6.99 -7.72
N TRP A 175 -16.61 -5.76 -7.57
CA TRP A 175 -16.29 -4.66 -8.49
C TRP A 175 -14.78 -4.37 -8.47
N VAL A 176 -14.18 -4.26 -7.28
CA VAL A 176 -12.73 -4.04 -7.13
C VAL A 176 -11.94 -5.18 -7.73
N THR A 177 -12.33 -6.43 -7.46
CA THR A 177 -11.69 -7.61 -8.04
C THR A 177 -11.74 -7.60 -9.58
N LYS A 178 -12.82 -7.09 -10.15
CA LYS A 178 -12.98 -7.03 -11.60
C LYS A 178 -12.11 -5.96 -12.27
N TYR A 179 -11.96 -4.80 -11.66
CA TYR A 179 -11.40 -3.62 -12.32
C TYR A 179 -10.03 -3.18 -11.79
N LEU A 180 -9.69 -3.48 -10.53
CA LEU A 180 -8.53 -2.93 -9.82
C LEU A 180 -7.91 -3.92 -8.80
N ASP A 181 -8.05 -5.24 -9.02
CA ASP A 181 -7.48 -6.26 -8.11
C ASP A 181 -5.95 -6.15 -8.00
N ASP A 182 -5.28 -5.76 -9.06
CA ASP A 182 -3.83 -5.57 -9.11
C ASP A 182 -3.34 -4.45 -8.16
N VAL A 183 -4.18 -3.46 -7.85
CA VAL A 183 -3.87 -2.38 -6.92
C VAL A 183 -4.45 -2.64 -5.53
N PHE A 184 -5.73 -3.02 -5.45
CA PHE A 184 -6.48 -3.03 -4.19
C PHE A 184 -6.71 -4.43 -3.59
N HIS A 185 -6.02 -5.46 -4.07
CA HIS A 185 -6.12 -6.78 -3.45
C HIS A 185 -5.77 -6.72 -1.96
N LYS A 186 -6.76 -7.04 -1.08
CA LYS A 186 -6.64 -6.94 0.39
C LYS A 186 -6.35 -5.52 0.92
N ARG A 187 -6.66 -4.49 0.13
CA ARG A 187 -6.45 -3.07 0.45
C ARG A 187 -7.76 -2.29 0.45
N MET A 188 -8.78 -2.82 1.13
CA MET A 188 -10.10 -2.23 1.17
C MET A 188 -10.65 -2.19 2.58
N VAL A 189 -11.16 -1.02 2.98
CA VAL A 189 -11.87 -0.78 4.23
C VAL A 189 -13.28 -0.33 3.89
N ILE A 190 -14.28 -1.02 4.42
CA ILE A 190 -15.69 -0.60 4.37
C ILE A 190 -16.12 -0.20 5.77
N THR A 191 -16.53 1.06 5.95
CA THR A 191 -16.88 1.63 7.26
C THR A 191 -17.84 2.80 7.13
N HIS A 192 -18.59 3.05 8.19
CA HIS A 192 -19.41 4.28 8.36
C HIS A 192 -18.69 5.35 9.20
N CYS A 193 -17.42 5.11 9.55
CA CYS A 193 -16.61 5.98 10.40
C CYS A 193 -15.23 6.21 9.76
N LYS A 194 -15.18 6.91 8.62
CA LYS A 194 -13.94 7.16 7.86
C LYS A 194 -12.91 7.95 8.68
N ASN A 195 -13.36 8.80 9.60
CA ASN A 195 -12.53 9.56 10.54
C ASN A 195 -11.69 8.70 11.51
N LEU A 196 -12.05 7.42 11.69
CA LEU A 196 -11.26 6.50 12.52
C LEU A 196 -10.07 5.89 11.76
N CYS A 197 -10.01 6.05 10.44
CA CYS A 197 -8.94 5.52 9.62
C CYS A 197 -7.78 6.51 9.53
N LYS A 198 -6.55 6.02 9.77
CA LYS A 198 -5.35 6.85 9.69
C LYS A 198 -4.76 6.82 8.28
N GLY A 199 -4.55 7.98 7.71
CA GLY A 199 -3.97 8.15 6.38
C GLY A 199 -3.62 9.62 6.13
N ASP A 200 -2.95 9.88 5.02
CA ASP A 200 -2.50 11.24 4.70
C ASP A 200 -3.52 11.99 3.82
N ILE A 201 -4.20 11.26 2.92
CA ILE A 201 -5.13 11.86 1.97
C ILE A 201 -6.36 10.95 1.82
N LEU A 202 -7.54 11.55 1.72
CA LEU A 202 -8.80 10.89 1.34
C LEU A 202 -9.43 11.62 0.15
N ILE A 203 -9.73 10.90 -0.91
CA ILE A 203 -10.54 11.41 -2.05
C ILE A 203 -11.97 10.88 -1.86
N ASP A 204 -12.93 11.79 -1.67
CA ASP A 204 -14.33 11.48 -1.39
C ASP A 204 -15.21 12.61 -1.95
N ASP A 205 -16.35 12.27 -2.55
CA ASP A 205 -17.27 13.26 -3.13
C ASP A 205 -18.10 13.99 -2.06
N ARG A 206 -18.28 13.38 -0.88
CA ARG A 206 -19.15 13.87 0.18
C ARG A 206 -18.50 13.81 1.55
N GLY A 207 -18.72 14.84 2.39
CA GLY A 207 -18.25 14.88 3.77
C GLY A 207 -19.01 13.98 4.76
N LYS A 208 -19.74 12.95 4.29
CA LYS A 208 -20.53 12.02 5.11
C LYS A 208 -19.68 10.90 5.69
N ASN A 209 -20.25 10.18 6.66
CA ASN A 209 -19.64 9.00 7.28
C ASN A 209 -18.23 9.27 7.83
N GLY A 210 -17.99 10.49 8.34
CA GLY A 210 -16.72 10.90 8.92
C GLY A 210 -15.65 11.35 7.88
N ALA A 211 -16.00 11.50 6.60
CA ALA A 211 -15.04 11.94 5.58
C ALA A 211 -14.56 13.38 5.82
N SER A 212 -15.47 14.30 6.19
CA SER A 212 -15.10 15.70 6.54
C SER A 212 -14.30 15.83 7.83
N GLU A 213 -14.25 14.77 8.65
CA GLU A 213 -13.54 14.72 9.93
C GLU A 213 -12.27 13.84 9.85
N PHE A 214 -11.89 13.45 8.64
CA PHE A 214 -10.67 12.69 8.40
C PHE A 214 -9.45 13.52 8.82
N GLU A 215 -8.53 12.94 9.63
CA GLU A 215 -7.38 13.69 10.16
C GLU A 215 -6.38 14.12 9.09
N GLY A 216 -6.34 13.46 7.93
CA GLY A 216 -5.51 13.85 6.79
C GLY A 216 -6.17 14.90 5.90
N GLU A 217 -5.61 15.10 4.70
CA GLU A 217 -6.21 15.98 3.70
C GLU A 217 -7.44 15.31 3.07
N TRP A 218 -8.59 15.98 3.12
CA TRP A 218 -9.77 15.56 2.36
C TRP A 218 -9.85 16.32 1.04
N ILE A 219 -9.74 15.58 -0.06
CA ILE A 219 -9.96 16.07 -1.43
C ILE A 219 -11.42 15.80 -1.79
N GLN A 220 -12.23 16.86 -1.84
CA GLN A 220 -13.62 16.74 -2.25
C GLN A 220 -13.72 16.61 -3.77
N PHE A 221 -13.88 15.38 -4.24
CA PHE A 221 -14.07 15.07 -5.66
C PHE A 221 -15.41 15.64 -6.17
N GLY A 222 -15.43 16.13 -7.41
CA GLY A 222 -16.61 16.80 -7.97
C GLY A 222 -16.82 18.26 -7.52
N SER A 223 -15.90 18.80 -6.67
CA SER A 223 -15.94 20.21 -6.28
C SER A 223 -15.39 21.12 -7.39
N GLU A 224 -15.55 22.44 -7.24
CA GLU A 224 -14.98 23.44 -8.16
C GLU A 224 -13.44 23.28 -8.30
N LYS A 225 -12.75 22.94 -7.22
CA LYS A 225 -11.29 22.73 -7.21
C LYS A 225 -10.88 21.39 -7.84
N PHE A 226 -11.68 20.35 -7.65
CA PHE A 226 -11.39 18.99 -8.10
C PHE A 226 -12.58 18.40 -8.89
N PRO A 227 -12.94 18.99 -10.04
CA PRO A 227 -14.13 18.59 -10.78
C PRO A 227 -14.03 17.21 -11.40
N ASP A 228 -12.83 16.73 -11.63
CA ASP A 228 -12.54 15.46 -12.30
C ASP A 228 -11.18 14.88 -11.90
N TRP A 229 -10.87 13.67 -12.42
CA TRP A 229 -9.62 12.97 -12.18
C TRP A 229 -8.40 13.72 -12.70
N LYS A 230 -8.56 14.51 -13.77
CA LYS A 230 -7.45 15.32 -14.29
C LYS A 230 -6.98 16.35 -13.25
N ALA A 231 -7.91 17.08 -12.65
CA ALA A 231 -7.58 18.06 -11.62
C ALA A 231 -6.94 17.43 -10.38
N VAL A 232 -7.40 16.24 -9.97
CA VAL A 232 -6.81 15.48 -8.87
C VAL A 232 -5.38 15.03 -9.20
N LEU A 233 -5.15 14.50 -10.41
CA LEU A 233 -3.82 14.09 -10.86
C LEU A 233 -2.85 15.29 -10.96
N ASP A 234 -3.30 16.40 -11.53
CA ASP A 234 -2.50 17.63 -11.64
C ASP A 234 -2.09 18.18 -10.26
N TYR A 235 -2.88 17.90 -9.22
CA TYR A 235 -2.60 18.31 -7.85
C TYR A 235 -1.66 17.33 -7.11
N LEU A 236 -1.89 16.04 -7.25
CA LEU A 236 -1.21 15.01 -6.45
C LEU A 236 0.10 14.50 -7.08
N LEU A 237 0.20 14.49 -8.41
CA LEU A 237 1.40 13.99 -9.07
C LEU A 237 2.51 15.04 -9.11
N PRO A 238 3.79 14.61 -9.08
CA PRO A 238 4.90 15.49 -9.31
C PRO A 238 4.72 16.21 -10.66
N LYS A 239 4.88 17.52 -10.67
CA LYS A 239 4.98 18.23 -11.94
C LYS A 239 6.31 17.83 -12.58
N ASP A 240 6.25 17.25 -13.77
CA ASP A 240 7.46 17.03 -14.55
C ASP A 240 8.21 18.36 -14.68
N LEU A 241 9.45 18.38 -14.15
CA LEU A 241 10.35 19.53 -14.22
C LEU A 241 10.95 19.65 -15.61
#